data_04cf470f9b7d284f2f3e765a14a52328
#
_entry.id   04cf470f9b7d284f2f3e765a14a52328
#
_cell.length_a   1.000
_cell.length_b   1.000
_cell.length_c   1.000
_cell.angle_alpha   90.00
_cell.angle_beta   90.00
_cell.angle_gamma   90.00
#
_symmetry.space_group_name_H-M   'P 1'
#
loop_
_entity.id
_entity.type
_entity.pdbx_description
1 polymer ?
#
loop_
_entity_poly.entity_id
_entity_poly.type
_entity_poly.pdbx_seq_one_letter_code
_entity_poly.pdbx_strand_id
1 'polypeptide(L)'
;MHEYRLKQPKNWLDRLESVFFSVFGLGLILMERRIALGLTLFAFAAWSLWRDFYKRSREIVFSEEGICKINREGMQTLPLEDFCGVAVFTDTKRSRIINIYRIALVPKQPYDTPLTVYTAVQSFTRLPALPPESVNYIRHRIAECTGLQDFGDIGSATLSELYAKCCFLNQD
;
A
#
# COMPACT_ATOMS: atom_id res chain seq x y z
N MET A 1 -12.35 24.61 1.36
CA MET A 1 -11.43 23.59 1.91
C MET A 1 -11.96 22.24 1.47
N HIS A 2 -11.30 21.58 0.52
CA HIS A 2 -11.71 20.27 0.04
C HIS A 2 -10.85 19.22 0.76
N GLU A 3 -11.44 18.53 1.75
CA GLU A 3 -10.84 17.37 2.36
C GLU A 3 -11.23 16.11 1.60
N TYR A 4 -10.25 15.25 1.29
CA TYR A 4 -10.50 13.91 0.77
C TYR A 4 -10.05 12.85 1.77
N ARG A 5 -11.00 12.01 2.21
CA ARG A 5 -10.77 10.96 3.20
C ARG A 5 -10.71 9.60 2.52
N LEU A 6 -9.55 8.98 2.58
CA LEU A 6 -9.29 7.68 1.98
C LEU A 6 -9.23 6.60 3.07
N LYS A 7 -10.23 5.71 3.07
CA LYS A 7 -10.20 4.51 3.90
C LYS A 7 -9.39 3.42 3.21
N GLN A 8 -8.41 2.88 3.89
CA GLN A 8 -7.63 1.76 3.37
C GLN A 8 -8.50 0.51 3.23
N PRO A 9 -8.51 -0.16 2.06
CA PRO A 9 -9.23 -1.40 1.89
C PRO A 9 -8.65 -2.47 2.84
N LYS A 10 -9.53 -3.29 3.40
CA LYS A 10 -9.10 -4.45 4.17
C LYS A 10 -8.53 -5.48 3.21
N ASN A 11 -7.20 -5.63 3.14
CA ASN A 11 -6.58 -6.67 2.33
C ASN A 11 -6.90 -8.03 2.93
N TRP A 12 -7.81 -8.74 2.30
CA TRP A 12 -8.20 -10.09 2.70
C TRP A 12 -7.05 -11.11 2.50
N LEU A 13 -6.13 -10.85 1.56
CA LEU A 13 -4.95 -11.67 1.31
C LEU A 13 -4.00 -11.73 2.51
N ASP A 14 -3.74 -10.59 3.17
CA ASP A 14 -2.90 -10.55 4.38
C ASP A 14 -3.53 -11.37 5.51
N ARG A 15 -4.87 -11.42 5.55
CA ARG A 15 -5.62 -12.25 6.51
C ARG A 15 -5.60 -13.72 6.15
N LEU A 16 -5.69 -14.08 4.87
CA LEU A 16 -5.60 -15.46 4.42
C LEU A 16 -4.27 -16.08 4.78
N GLU A 17 -3.17 -15.35 4.59
CA GLU A 17 -1.83 -15.82 4.98
C GLU A 17 -1.77 -16.14 6.48
N SER A 18 -2.24 -15.21 7.32
CA SER A 18 -2.26 -15.40 8.77
C SER A 18 -3.19 -16.56 9.20
N VAL A 19 -4.36 -16.69 8.55
CA VAL A 19 -5.27 -17.82 8.80
C VAL A 19 -4.62 -19.14 8.40
N PHE A 20 -3.96 -19.19 7.23
CA PHE A 20 -3.27 -20.37 6.75
C PHE A 20 -2.19 -20.82 7.73
N PHE A 21 -1.32 -19.92 8.19
CA PHE A 21 -0.29 -20.24 9.17
C PHE A 21 -0.88 -20.67 10.52
N SER A 22 -1.99 -20.09 10.95
CA SER A 22 -2.68 -20.49 12.18
C SER A 22 -3.23 -21.92 12.09
N VAL A 23 -3.94 -22.22 10.99
CA VAL A 23 -4.53 -23.56 10.77
C VAL A 23 -3.45 -24.63 10.62
N PHE A 24 -2.40 -24.33 9.84
CA PHE A 24 -1.30 -25.24 9.62
C PHE A 24 -0.49 -25.47 10.91
N GLY A 25 -0.23 -24.41 11.68
CA GLY A 25 0.44 -24.50 12.98
C GLY A 25 -0.35 -25.34 13.97
N LEU A 26 -1.68 -25.13 14.04
CA LEU A 26 -2.56 -25.92 14.89
C LEU A 26 -2.58 -27.40 14.48
N GLY A 27 -2.62 -27.68 13.18
CA GLY A 27 -2.55 -29.04 12.64
C GLY A 27 -1.27 -29.77 13.06
N LEU A 28 -0.12 -29.11 13.02
CA LEU A 28 1.16 -29.69 13.45
C LEU A 28 1.20 -29.97 14.96
N ILE A 29 0.56 -29.10 15.77
CA ILE A 29 0.47 -29.35 17.24
C ILE A 29 -0.42 -30.54 17.52
N LEU A 30 -1.59 -30.63 16.88
CA LEU A 30 -2.55 -31.72 17.09
C LEU A 30 -2.00 -33.10 16.64
N MET A 31 -1.12 -33.10 15.64
CA MET A 31 -0.48 -34.34 15.16
C MET A 31 0.70 -34.81 16.02
N GLU A 32 1.02 -34.11 17.10
CA GLU A 32 2.14 -34.38 18.03
C GLU A 32 3.52 -34.52 17.36
N ARG A 33 3.62 -34.26 16.06
CA ARG A 33 4.84 -34.54 15.28
C ARG A 33 5.88 -33.43 15.33
N ARG A 34 5.48 -32.15 15.54
CA ARG A 34 6.39 -31.01 15.60
C ARG A 34 5.78 -29.84 16.39
N ILE A 35 5.54 -30.07 17.67
CA ILE A 35 4.89 -29.07 18.55
C ILE A 35 5.61 -27.73 18.55
N ALA A 36 6.95 -27.71 18.62
CA ALA A 36 7.73 -26.50 18.62
C ALA A 36 7.54 -25.68 17.33
N LEU A 37 7.54 -26.34 16.16
CA LEU A 37 7.31 -25.69 14.87
C LEU A 37 5.87 -25.14 14.78
N GLY A 38 4.89 -25.89 15.24
CA GLY A 38 3.49 -25.45 15.28
C GLY A 38 3.29 -24.22 16.14
N LEU A 39 3.89 -24.18 17.33
CA LEU A 39 3.86 -23.01 18.23
C LEU A 39 4.54 -21.78 17.60
N THR A 40 5.68 -21.97 16.92
CA THR A 40 6.38 -20.88 16.24
C THR A 40 5.54 -20.27 15.12
N LEU A 41 4.91 -21.11 14.30
CA LEU A 41 4.02 -20.64 13.22
C LEU A 41 2.80 -19.91 13.76
N PHE A 42 2.20 -20.44 14.85
CA PHE A 42 1.06 -19.80 15.49
C PHE A 42 1.43 -18.44 16.10
N ALA A 43 2.58 -18.35 16.78
CA ALA A 43 3.10 -17.10 17.34
C ALA A 43 3.39 -16.07 16.25
N PHE A 44 3.97 -16.51 15.11
CA PHE A 44 4.21 -15.66 13.96
C PHE A 44 2.91 -15.12 13.34
N ALA A 45 1.90 -15.97 13.19
CA ALA A 45 0.59 -15.57 12.69
C ALA A 45 -0.09 -14.56 13.63
N ALA A 46 -0.06 -14.82 14.94
CA ALA A 46 -0.60 -13.92 15.96
C ALA A 46 0.12 -12.56 15.95
N TRP A 47 1.45 -12.56 15.86
CA TRP A 47 2.25 -11.34 15.76
C TRP A 47 1.97 -10.56 14.46
N SER A 48 1.84 -11.24 13.33
CA SER A 48 1.49 -10.63 12.04
C SER A 48 0.13 -9.95 12.08
N LEU A 49 -0.90 -10.64 12.63
CA LEU A 49 -2.23 -10.07 12.83
C LEU A 49 -2.22 -8.87 13.78
N TRP A 50 -1.46 -8.97 14.87
CA TRP A 50 -1.32 -7.88 15.83
C TRP A 50 -0.65 -6.65 15.20
N ARG A 51 0.46 -6.86 14.46
CA ARG A 51 1.15 -5.80 13.73
C ARG A 51 0.23 -5.10 12.74
N ASP A 52 -0.52 -5.86 11.94
CA ASP A 52 -1.47 -5.30 10.97
C ASP A 52 -2.59 -4.53 11.66
N PHE A 53 -3.05 -5.04 12.79
CA PHE A 53 -4.12 -4.38 13.54
C PHE A 53 -3.70 -3.04 14.16
N TYR A 54 -2.46 -2.93 14.64
CA TYR A 54 -1.99 -1.73 15.33
C TYR A 54 -1.31 -0.72 14.40
N LYS A 55 -0.49 -1.16 13.46
CA LYS A 55 0.33 -0.26 12.64
C LYS A 55 -0.34 0.23 11.36
N ARG A 56 -1.42 -0.39 10.94
CA ARG A 56 -2.08 0.00 9.69
C ARG A 56 -2.84 1.29 9.86
N SER A 57 -2.55 2.28 9.01
CA SER A 57 -3.35 3.50 8.91
C SER A 57 -4.79 3.11 8.56
N ARG A 58 -5.74 3.60 9.34
CA ARG A 58 -7.16 3.34 9.12
C ARG A 58 -7.74 4.27 8.08
N GLU A 59 -7.27 5.49 8.11
CA GLU A 59 -7.74 6.57 7.27
C GLU A 59 -6.58 7.51 6.95
N ILE A 60 -6.54 8.01 5.73
CA ILE A 60 -5.64 9.07 5.32
C ILE A 60 -6.50 10.22 4.85
N VAL A 61 -6.29 11.37 5.44
CA VAL A 61 -6.98 12.62 5.08
C VAL A 61 -6.01 13.47 4.30
N PHE A 62 -6.43 13.87 3.11
CA PHE A 62 -5.70 14.77 2.23
C PHE A 62 -6.37 16.14 2.26
N SER A 63 -5.60 17.17 2.47
CA SER A 63 -6.03 18.57 2.45
C SER A 63 -4.95 19.44 1.83
N GLU A 64 -5.26 20.68 1.55
CA GLU A 64 -4.28 21.69 1.09
C GLU A 64 -3.19 22.00 2.13
N GLU A 65 -3.45 21.71 3.41
CA GLU A 65 -2.51 21.96 4.51
C GLU A 65 -1.55 20.81 4.76
N GLY A 66 -1.89 19.59 4.31
CA GLY A 66 -1.07 18.42 4.56
C GLY A 66 -1.80 17.10 4.43
N ILE A 67 -1.06 16.05 4.70
CA ILE A 67 -1.53 14.68 4.68
C ILE A 67 -1.55 14.16 6.11
N CYS A 68 -2.74 13.82 6.58
CA CYS A 68 -2.92 13.31 7.92
C CYS A 68 -3.19 11.80 7.89
N LYS A 69 -2.30 11.03 8.46
CA LYS A 69 -2.48 9.58 8.67
C LYS A 69 -3.06 9.33 10.04
N ILE A 70 -4.24 8.71 10.06
CA ILE A 70 -4.92 8.33 11.30
C ILE A 70 -4.76 6.82 11.48
N ASN A 71 -4.04 6.43 12.51
CA ASN A 71 -3.90 5.05 12.95
C ASN A 71 -4.40 4.90 14.41
N ARG A 72 -4.25 3.73 15.01
CA ARG A 72 -4.64 3.52 16.41
C ARG A 72 -3.68 4.13 17.41
N GLU A 73 -2.45 4.36 17.02
CA GLU A 73 -1.40 4.93 17.87
C GLU A 73 -1.47 6.46 17.92
N GLY A 74 -2.24 7.08 17.00
CA GLY A 74 -2.41 8.53 16.93
C GLY A 74 -2.56 9.06 15.52
N MET A 75 -2.38 10.37 15.41
CA MET A 75 -2.44 11.14 14.18
C MET A 75 -1.02 11.58 13.81
N GLN A 76 -0.60 11.28 12.60
CA GLN A 76 0.68 11.74 12.04
C GLN A 76 0.39 12.65 10.85
N THR A 77 0.82 13.89 10.93
CA THR A 77 0.74 14.86 9.84
C THR A 77 2.05 14.88 9.07
N LEU A 78 1.95 14.83 7.75
CA LEU A 78 3.08 14.94 6.83
C LEU A 78 2.88 16.20 5.98
N PRO A 79 3.90 17.05 5.84
CA PRO A 79 3.81 18.24 5.03
C PRO A 79 3.73 17.88 3.54
N LEU A 80 2.91 18.62 2.78
CA LEU A 80 2.79 18.45 1.33
C LEU A 80 4.06 18.86 0.59
N GLU A 81 4.81 19.78 1.15
CA GLU A 81 6.06 20.28 0.57
C GLU A 81 7.14 19.22 0.38
N ASP A 82 7.05 18.08 1.04
CA ASP A 82 7.96 16.95 0.86
C ASP A 82 7.67 16.15 -0.40
N PHE A 83 6.50 16.38 -1.04
CA PHE A 83 6.05 15.62 -2.19
C PHE A 83 5.93 16.50 -3.44
N CYS A 84 6.27 15.93 -4.61
CA CYS A 84 6.12 16.61 -5.91
C CYS A 84 4.88 16.16 -6.67
N GLY A 85 4.37 14.95 -6.40
CA GLY A 85 3.20 14.45 -7.12
C GLY A 85 2.65 13.15 -6.59
N VAL A 86 1.63 12.66 -7.28
CA VAL A 86 0.96 11.39 -7.04
C VAL A 86 0.99 10.52 -8.30
N ALA A 87 1.27 9.24 -8.14
CA ALA A 87 1.35 8.28 -9.24
C ALA A 87 0.67 6.96 -8.90
N VAL A 88 0.19 6.26 -9.93
CA VAL A 88 -0.21 4.86 -9.85
C VAL A 88 0.89 4.01 -10.49
N PHE A 89 1.17 2.87 -9.91
CA PHE A 89 2.08 1.89 -10.48
C PHE A 89 1.68 0.47 -10.10
N THR A 90 2.12 -0.50 -10.93
CA THR A 90 1.97 -1.93 -10.65
C THR A 90 3.25 -2.43 -9.98
N ASP A 91 3.12 -2.95 -8.74
CA ASP A 91 4.27 -3.46 -7.99
C ASP A 91 4.75 -4.81 -8.55
N THR A 92 5.90 -4.80 -9.20
CA THR A 92 6.50 -5.99 -9.83
C THR A 92 7.21 -6.91 -8.85
N LYS A 93 7.58 -6.41 -7.66
CA LYS A 93 8.34 -7.21 -6.68
C LYS A 93 7.50 -8.27 -5.98
N ARG A 94 6.19 -8.04 -5.83
CA ARG A 94 5.36 -8.88 -4.95
C ARG A 94 4.64 -10.04 -5.62
N SER A 95 4.42 -10.02 -6.92
CA SER A 95 3.74 -11.15 -7.55
C SER A 95 3.89 -11.17 -9.07
N ARG A 96 4.27 -12.35 -9.59
CA ARG A 96 4.15 -12.68 -11.03
C ARG A 96 2.73 -13.13 -11.42
N ILE A 97 1.84 -13.28 -10.47
CA ILE A 97 0.53 -13.92 -10.62
C ILE A 97 -0.62 -12.95 -10.34
N ILE A 98 -0.38 -11.91 -9.52
CA ILE A 98 -1.41 -10.97 -9.07
C ILE A 98 -0.95 -9.56 -9.40
N ASN A 99 -1.78 -8.80 -10.10
CA ASN A 99 -1.53 -7.38 -10.32
C ASN A 99 -1.91 -6.61 -9.05
N ILE A 100 -0.91 -5.97 -8.44
CA ILE A 100 -1.07 -5.12 -7.27
C ILE A 100 -0.83 -3.68 -7.70
N TYR A 101 -1.91 -2.91 -7.77
CA TYR A 101 -1.81 -1.47 -8.06
C TYR A 101 -1.61 -0.69 -6.78
N ARG A 102 -0.69 0.25 -6.82
CA ARG A 102 -0.41 1.14 -5.70
C ARG A 102 -0.52 2.58 -6.13
N ILE A 103 -1.13 3.39 -5.28
CA ILE A 103 -1.04 4.85 -5.37
C ILE A 103 0.02 5.28 -4.38
N ALA A 104 1.02 6.01 -4.86
CA ALA A 104 2.07 6.53 -4.01
C ALA A 104 2.26 8.03 -4.25
N LEU A 105 2.62 8.71 -3.18
CA LEU A 105 3.12 10.08 -3.24
C LEU A 105 4.60 10.03 -3.55
N VAL A 106 5.00 10.79 -4.55
CA VAL A 106 6.38 10.87 -5.04
C VAL A 106 7.09 11.97 -4.27
N PRO A 107 8.20 11.67 -3.57
CA PRO A 107 8.93 12.68 -2.83
C PRO A 107 9.64 13.65 -3.78
N LYS A 108 9.94 14.86 -3.31
CA LYS A 108 10.76 15.82 -4.05
C LYS A 108 12.23 15.43 -4.13
N GLN A 109 12.72 14.74 -3.10
CA GLN A 109 14.11 14.33 -3.03
C GLN A 109 14.29 12.87 -3.45
N PRO A 110 15.33 12.54 -4.25
CA PRO A 110 15.54 11.19 -4.79
C PRO A 110 15.85 10.13 -3.74
N TYR A 111 16.32 10.54 -2.56
CA TYR A 111 16.68 9.64 -1.47
C TYR A 111 15.53 9.34 -0.51
N ASP A 112 14.44 10.10 -0.60
CA ASP A 112 13.28 9.89 0.23
C ASP A 112 12.44 8.72 -0.29
N THR A 113 11.84 7.99 0.64
CA THR A 113 11.02 6.83 0.28
C THR A 113 9.63 7.28 -0.15
N PRO A 114 9.17 6.90 -1.35
CA PRO A 114 7.79 7.18 -1.78
C PRO A 114 6.78 6.62 -0.80
N LEU A 115 5.75 7.41 -0.51
CA LEU A 115 4.72 7.06 0.44
C LEU A 115 3.55 6.36 -0.26
N THR A 116 3.40 5.05 -0.08
CA THR A 116 2.21 4.34 -0.55
C THR A 116 1.00 4.71 0.30
N VAL A 117 -0.01 5.31 -0.34
CA VAL A 117 -1.25 5.76 0.29
C VAL A 117 -2.44 4.83 0.04
N TYR A 118 -2.40 4.04 -1.02
CA TYR A 118 -3.45 3.09 -1.37
C TYR A 118 -2.89 1.86 -2.05
N THR A 119 -3.49 0.71 -1.81
CA THR A 119 -3.14 -0.54 -2.46
C THR A 119 -4.41 -1.26 -2.88
N ALA A 120 -4.58 -1.50 -4.16
CA ALA A 120 -5.65 -2.31 -4.72
C ALA A 120 -5.07 -3.60 -5.29
N VAL A 121 -5.74 -4.70 -5.02
CA VAL A 121 -5.41 -6.01 -5.57
C VAL A 121 -6.44 -6.33 -6.63
N GLN A 122 -6.00 -6.49 -7.87
CA GLN A 122 -6.83 -6.97 -8.95
C GLN A 122 -6.57 -8.47 -9.18
N SER A 123 -7.59 -9.17 -9.65
CA SER A 123 -7.61 -10.63 -9.82
C SER A 123 -6.39 -11.21 -10.53
N PHE A 124 -6.23 -12.52 -10.40
CA PHE A 124 -5.21 -13.38 -11.01
C PHE A 124 -5.24 -13.31 -12.55
N THR A 125 -4.65 -12.29 -13.14
CA THR A 125 -4.47 -12.20 -14.58
C THR A 125 -2.99 -12.05 -14.89
N ARG A 126 -2.47 -12.89 -15.79
CA ARG A 126 -1.07 -12.84 -16.24
C ARG A 126 -0.78 -11.66 -17.18
N LEU A 127 -1.79 -10.93 -17.61
CA LEU A 127 -1.64 -9.80 -18.53
C LEU A 127 -1.51 -8.50 -17.73
N PRO A 128 -0.61 -7.59 -18.13
CA PRO A 128 -0.61 -6.24 -17.61
C PRO A 128 -1.95 -5.60 -17.94
N ALA A 129 -2.80 -5.49 -16.95
CA ALA A 129 -4.09 -4.82 -17.10
C ALA A 129 -3.91 -3.36 -16.68
N LEU A 130 -4.66 -2.47 -17.32
CA LEU A 130 -4.76 -1.09 -16.91
C LEU A 130 -5.29 -1.00 -15.46
N PRO A 131 -4.89 0.01 -14.69
CA PRO A 131 -5.43 0.20 -13.35
C PRO A 131 -6.95 0.34 -13.41
N PRO A 132 -7.68 -0.24 -12.42
CA PRO A 132 -9.12 -0.06 -12.34
C PRO A 132 -9.50 1.43 -12.32
N GLU A 133 -10.64 1.78 -12.90
CA GLU A 133 -11.16 3.15 -12.88
C GLU A 133 -11.22 3.72 -11.46
N SER A 134 -11.57 2.89 -10.48
CA SER A 134 -11.58 3.29 -9.07
C SER A 134 -10.22 3.74 -8.56
N VAL A 135 -9.13 3.12 -9.00
CA VAL A 135 -7.76 3.50 -8.62
C VAL A 135 -7.39 4.83 -9.27
N ASN A 136 -7.70 5.00 -10.56
CA ASN A 136 -7.48 6.26 -11.26
C ASN A 136 -8.30 7.41 -10.67
N TYR A 137 -9.56 7.15 -10.31
CA TYR A 137 -10.41 8.13 -9.64
C TYR A 137 -9.80 8.58 -8.30
N ILE A 138 -9.36 7.64 -7.45
CA ILE A 138 -8.74 7.96 -6.16
C ILE A 138 -7.48 8.81 -6.37
N ARG A 139 -6.60 8.42 -7.30
CA ARG A 139 -5.39 9.19 -7.63
C ARG A 139 -5.72 10.63 -8.02
N HIS A 140 -6.66 10.81 -8.94
CA HIS A 140 -7.06 12.11 -9.42
C HIS A 140 -7.64 12.98 -8.30
N ARG A 141 -8.49 12.40 -7.44
CA ARG A 141 -9.04 13.11 -6.27
C ARG A 141 -7.97 13.53 -5.28
N ILE A 142 -6.92 12.71 -5.07
CA ILE A 142 -5.78 13.09 -4.24
C ILE A 142 -5.06 14.29 -4.86
N ALA A 143 -4.75 14.23 -6.16
CA ALA A 143 -4.09 15.33 -6.86
C ALA A 143 -4.88 16.64 -6.76
N GLU A 144 -6.19 16.60 -7.03
CA GLU A 144 -7.07 17.76 -6.93
C GLU A 144 -7.10 18.38 -5.52
N CYS A 145 -7.23 17.55 -4.47
CA CYS A 145 -7.35 18.05 -3.10
C CYS A 145 -6.03 18.57 -2.52
N THR A 146 -4.91 18.09 -3.02
CA THR A 146 -3.58 18.45 -2.51
C THR A 146 -2.85 19.48 -3.38
N GLY A 147 -3.31 19.69 -4.61
CA GLY A 147 -2.60 20.51 -5.61
C GLY A 147 -1.28 19.86 -6.09
N LEU A 148 -1.04 18.58 -5.76
CA LEU A 148 0.13 17.85 -6.23
C LEU A 148 -0.03 17.46 -7.71
N GLN A 149 1.10 17.37 -8.41
CA GLN A 149 1.10 16.95 -9.81
C GLN A 149 0.60 15.52 -9.96
N ASP A 150 -0.32 15.28 -10.90
CA ASP A 150 -0.78 13.94 -11.27
C ASP A 150 0.12 13.34 -12.35
N PHE A 151 0.98 12.39 -11.99
CA PHE A 151 1.87 11.70 -12.92
C PHE A 151 1.21 10.58 -13.71
N GLY A 152 -0.04 10.27 -13.42
CA GLY A 152 -0.77 9.23 -14.14
C GLY A 152 -0.39 7.82 -13.71
N ASP A 153 -0.56 6.89 -14.66
CA ASP A 153 -0.13 5.49 -14.54
C ASP A 153 1.28 5.33 -15.11
N ILE A 154 2.22 4.96 -14.27
CA ILE A 154 3.63 4.76 -14.64
C ILE A 154 3.90 3.32 -15.10
N GLY A 155 2.88 2.47 -15.06
CA GLY A 155 3.01 1.05 -15.40
C GLY A 155 3.77 0.24 -14.35
N SER A 156 4.53 -0.75 -14.80
CA SER A 156 5.30 -1.63 -13.89
C SER A 156 6.51 -0.91 -13.31
N ALA A 157 6.55 -0.79 -11.98
CA ALA A 157 7.65 -0.14 -11.27
C ALA A 157 7.84 -0.72 -9.86
N THR A 158 9.03 -0.49 -9.32
CA THR A 158 9.27 -0.65 -7.87
C THR A 158 9.20 0.70 -7.19
N LEU A 159 9.01 0.74 -5.87
CA LEU A 159 9.02 2.00 -5.11
C LEU A 159 10.32 2.79 -5.32
N SER A 160 11.46 2.11 -5.43
CA SER A 160 12.77 2.74 -5.67
C SER A 160 12.93 3.34 -7.07
N GLU A 161 12.19 2.85 -8.06
CA GLU A 161 12.23 3.36 -9.44
C GLU A 161 11.22 4.48 -9.69
N LEU A 162 10.26 4.64 -8.77
CA LEU A 162 9.14 5.55 -8.95
C LEU A 162 9.61 7.00 -9.14
N TYR A 163 10.53 7.45 -8.30
CA TYR A 163 11.08 8.80 -8.40
C TYR A 163 11.72 9.06 -9.77
N ALA A 164 12.60 8.15 -10.19
CA ALA A 164 13.29 8.28 -11.47
C ALA A 164 12.30 8.36 -12.65
N LYS A 165 11.31 7.47 -12.68
CA LYS A 165 10.29 7.45 -13.74
C LYS A 165 9.43 8.71 -13.77
N CYS A 166 9.04 9.24 -12.61
CA CYS A 166 8.23 10.48 -12.54
C CYS A 166 9.03 11.72 -12.94
N CYS A 167 10.29 11.80 -12.53
CA CYS A 167 11.14 12.96 -12.87
C CYS A 167 11.54 12.99 -14.35
N PHE A 168 11.68 11.83 -15.01
CA PHE A 168 11.98 11.79 -16.44
C PHE A 168 10.79 12.15 -17.32
N LEU A 169 9.56 11.90 -16.88
CA LEU A 169 8.34 12.26 -17.62
C LEU A 169 8.08 13.78 -17.66
N ASN A 170 8.77 14.57 -16.84
CA ASN A 170 8.60 16.03 -16.76
C ASN A 170 9.70 16.83 -17.47
N GLN A 171 10.58 16.19 -18.25
CA GLN A 171 11.65 16.88 -18.98
C GLN A 171 11.29 17.12 -20.46
N ASP A 172 10.11 16.73 -20.90
CA ASP A 172 9.53 17.02 -22.20
C ASP A 172 8.38 18.05 -22.06
#